data_8309cb1f33a2a7d83e4eaf243fcfc3a5
#
_entry.id   8309cb1f33a2a7d83e4eaf243fcfc3a5
#
_cell.length_a   1.000
_cell.length_b   1.000
_cell.length_c   1.000
_cell.angle_alpha   90.00
_cell.angle_beta   90.00
_cell.angle_gamma   90.00
#
_symmetry.space_group_name_H-M   'P 1'
#
loop_
_entity.id
_entity.type
_entity.pdbx_description
1 polymer ?
#
loop_
_entity_poly.entity_id
_entity_poly.type
_entity_poly.pdbx_seq_one_letter_code
_entity_poly.pdbx_strand_id
1 'polypeptide(L)'
;SRSWKNIWGIAMNNLWWKEISGARRIIDSIFKAVENEKNVILKFSPSTPWVDDFREVLSEKIEIDLTEQELKQVNYSEADVGDYMLNNFCREAVRVYYRPPESVGKFLGKCEDLTLSDKVLWVKLQDKNQLEDWLSFISEYDKASGKENRKAVFLLEIDDSFENLPEKRYFEVYNIGDEIPEYVRYTYASVLASEADVKDSLITYLSQLVTSCCNDIELIPLCINEQRSFMENPYDTMVQLVADNCRSDGSDFVLAGDRSRIDYLVWQAQLKILFPGIERYRVYLIQKMSKQIKDKLQFPYRTNFGDLDSPEELELKDLTYAIGNGRLSMDDSKEYNRLERFREYRNSLAHGKPLSFEDVKFLLSNVMG
;
A
#
# COMPACT_ATOMS: atom_id res chain seq x y z
N SER A 1 -16.15 6.71 -19.84
CA SER A 1 -15.01 6.02 -19.20
C SER A 1 -13.71 6.59 -19.76
N ARG A 2 -13.05 7.47 -19.02
CA ARG A 2 -11.68 7.90 -19.34
C ARG A 2 -10.79 6.70 -19.05
N SER A 3 -10.17 6.15 -20.08
CA SER A 3 -9.20 5.06 -19.97
C SER A 3 -8.07 5.47 -19.03
N TRP A 4 -7.83 4.71 -17.98
CA TRP A 4 -6.73 4.83 -17.00
C TRP A 4 -5.33 4.84 -17.64
N LYS A 5 -5.24 4.56 -18.95
CA LYS A 5 -3.99 4.36 -19.68
C LYS A 5 -3.26 5.64 -20.11
N ASN A 6 -3.77 6.85 -19.86
CA ASN A 6 -3.25 8.03 -20.56
C ASN A 6 -2.90 9.26 -19.70
N ILE A 7 -2.80 9.17 -18.37
CA ILE A 7 -2.52 10.39 -17.58
C ILE A 7 -1.03 10.66 -17.45
N TRP A 8 -0.15 9.63 -17.49
CA TRP A 8 1.31 9.80 -17.25
C TRP A 8 2.23 9.04 -18.21
N GLY A 9 1.73 8.40 -19.26
CA GLY A 9 2.55 7.58 -20.17
C GLY A 9 3.12 6.28 -19.54
N ILE A 10 3.01 6.12 -18.23
CA ILE A 10 3.32 4.91 -17.48
C ILE A 10 2.00 4.37 -16.96
N ALA A 11 1.70 3.10 -17.22
CA ALA A 11 0.52 2.46 -16.65
C ALA A 11 0.70 2.40 -15.11
N MET A 12 -0.08 3.18 -14.35
CA MET A 12 0.04 3.34 -12.88
C MET A 12 -0.10 2.02 -12.12
N ASN A 13 -0.87 1.11 -12.64
CA ASN A 13 -1.08 -0.26 -12.23
C ASN A 13 0.23 -1.08 -12.29
N ASN A 14 1.01 -0.96 -13.37
CA ASN A 14 2.31 -1.62 -13.51
C ASN A 14 3.32 -1.09 -12.48
N LEU A 15 3.28 0.22 -12.14
CA LEU A 15 4.14 0.80 -11.12
C LEU A 15 3.96 0.12 -9.76
N TRP A 16 2.70 -0.14 -9.35
CA TRP A 16 2.39 -0.77 -8.06
C TRP A 16 3.04 -2.15 -7.93
N TRP A 17 2.74 -3.07 -8.86
CA TRP A 17 3.19 -4.46 -8.74
C TRP A 17 4.65 -4.68 -9.15
N LYS A 18 5.19 -3.87 -10.08
CA LYS A 18 6.57 -4.01 -10.57
C LYS A 18 7.60 -3.22 -9.76
N GLU A 19 7.26 -2.01 -9.29
CA GLU A 19 8.26 -1.07 -8.75
C GLU A 19 8.12 -0.83 -7.24
N ILE A 20 6.90 -0.91 -6.68
CA ILE A 20 6.73 -0.66 -5.25
C ILE A 20 7.20 -1.87 -4.46
N SER A 21 8.28 -1.70 -3.71
CA SER A 21 9.00 -2.79 -3.04
C SER A 21 8.14 -3.67 -2.13
N GLY A 22 7.11 -3.12 -1.50
CA GLY A 22 6.15 -3.87 -0.67
C GLY A 22 5.27 -4.81 -1.48
N ALA A 23 4.72 -4.33 -2.60
CA ALA A 23 3.88 -5.11 -3.51
C ALA A 23 4.73 -6.12 -4.31
N ARG A 24 5.88 -5.68 -4.84
CA ARG A 24 6.81 -6.54 -5.58
C ARG A 24 7.28 -7.74 -4.75
N ARG A 25 7.53 -7.58 -3.45
CA ARG A 25 7.93 -8.69 -2.57
C ARG A 25 6.90 -9.83 -2.53
N ILE A 26 5.61 -9.52 -2.69
CA ILE A 26 4.56 -10.53 -2.75
C ILE A 26 4.73 -11.35 -4.03
N ILE A 27 4.89 -10.69 -5.18
CA ILE A 27 5.16 -11.33 -6.48
C ILE A 27 6.42 -12.20 -6.39
N ASP A 28 7.53 -11.66 -5.86
CA ASP A 28 8.81 -12.37 -5.75
C ASP A 28 8.70 -13.59 -4.82
N SER A 29 7.93 -13.50 -3.74
CA SER A 29 7.73 -14.61 -2.80
C SER A 29 6.90 -15.74 -3.43
N ILE A 30 5.84 -15.40 -4.17
CA ILE A 30 5.01 -16.37 -4.90
C ILE A 30 5.85 -17.03 -5.99
N PHE A 31 6.55 -16.22 -6.78
CA PHE A 31 7.45 -16.76 -7.81
C PHE A 31 8.46 -17.74 -7.23
N LYS A 32 9.10 -17.40 -6.11
CA LYS A 32 10.06 -18.29 -5.43
C LYS A 32 9.42 -19.59 -4.93
N ALA A 33 8.16 -19.55 -4.49
CA ALA A 33 7.43 -20.76 -4.12
C ALA A 33 7.23 -21.67 -5.35
N VAL A 34 6.82 -21.09 -6.49
CA VAL A 34 6.65 -21.81 -7.76
C VAL A 34 7.99 -22.38 -8.26
N GLU A 35 9.07 -21.60 -8.24
CA GLU A 35 10.43 -22.04 -8.58
C GLU A 35 10.88 -23.24 -7.74
N ASN A 36 10.49 -23.27 -6.46
CA ASN A 36 10.77 -24.39 -5.54
C ASN A 36 9.73 -25.52 -5.62
N GLU A 37 8.96 -25.60 -6.70
CA GLU A 37 7.94 -26.65 -6.95
C GLU A 37 6.87 -26.73 -5.83
N LYS A 38 6.53 -25.61 -5.20
CA LYS A 38 5.49 -25.54 -4.18
C LYS A 38 4.15 -25.16 -4.81
N ASN A 39 3.12 -25.91 -4.45
CA ASN A 39 1.76 -25.51 -4.77
C ASN A 39 1.35 -24.27 -3.97
N VAL A 40 0.62 -23.36 -4.59
CA VAL A 40 0.28 -22.05 -4.03
C VAL A 40 -1.21 -21.81 -4.07
N ILE A 41 -1.75 -21.23 -3.00
CA ILE A 41 -3.08 -20.65 -2.97
C ILE A 41 -2.94 -19.14 -2.95
N LEU A 42 -3.52 -18.47 -3.95
CA LEU A 42 -3.62 -17.03 -4.08
C LEU A 42 -5.02 -16.61 -3.61
N LYS A 43 -5.11 -16.05 -2.41
CA LYS A 43 -6.37 -15.54 -1.87
C LYS A 43 -6.44 -14.03 -2.08
N PHE A 44 -7.36 -13.59 -2.95
CA PHE A 44 -7.58 -12.19 -3.23
C PHE A 44 -8.63 -11.60 -2.29
N SER A 45 -8.29 -10.50 -1.62
CA SER A 45 -9.27 -9.71 -0.87
C SER A 45 -9.98 -8.71 -1.78
N PRO A 46 -11.17 -8.22 -1.39
CA PRO A 46 -11.87 -7.16 -2.13
C PRO A 46 -11.06 -5.86 -2.26
N SER A 47 -10.09 -5.66 -1.38
CA SER A 47 -9.20 -4.49 -1.40
C SER A 47 -7.95 -4.66 -2.26
N THR A 48 -7.75 -5.83 -2.89
CA THR A 48 -6.60 -6.06 -3.76
C THR A 48 -6.62 -5.08 -4.94
N PRO A 49 -5.59 -4.23 -5.10
CA PRO A 49 -5.55 -3.29 -6.21
C PRO A 49 -5.13 -3.99 -7.51
N TRP A 50 -5.75 -3.59 -8.63
CA TRP A 50 -5.37 -4.02 -9.99
C TRP A 50 -5.08 -5.53 -10.10
N VAL A 51 -6.08 -6.34 -9.81
CA VAL A 51 -5.96 -7.82 -9.78
C VAL A 51 -5.50 -8.37 -11.14
N ASP A 52 -5.97 -7.80 -12.25
CA ASP A 52 -5.57 -8.26 -13.59
C ASP A 52 -4.09 -7.96 -13.87
N ASP A 53 -3.61 -6.81 -13.43
CA ASP A 53 -2.19 -6.47 -13.55
C ASP A 53 -1.30 -7.34 -12.64
N PHE A 54 -1.79 -7.72 -11.46
CA PHE A 54 -1.10 -8.73 -10.64
C PHE A 54 -0.93 -10.03 -11.40
N ARG A 55 -2.00 -10.53 -12.02
CA ARG A 55 -1.96 -11.76 -12.83
C ARG A 55 -1.00 -11.63 -14.00
N GLU A 56 -1.02 -10.49 -14.71
CA GLU A 56 -0.11 -10.22 -15.82
C GLU A 56 1.35 -10.21 -15.35
N VAL A 57 1.68 -9.45 -14.29
CA VAL A 57 3.05 -9.34 -13.78
C VAL A 57 3.60 -10.68 -13.28
N LEU A 58 2.78 -11.46 -12.56
CA LEU A 58 3.21 -12.78 -12.09
C LEU A 58 3.34 -13.77 -13.26
N SER A 59 2.43 -13.74 -14.24
CA SER A 59 2.50 -14.58 -15.43
C SER A 59 3.76 -14.26 -16.25
N GLU A 60 4.00 -12.99 -16.56
CA GLU A 60 5.22 -12.56 -17.27
C GLU A 60 6.50 -13.05 -16.57
N LYS A 61 6.54 -12.93 -15.23
CA LYS A 61 7.70 -13.35 -14.45
C LYS A 61 7.91 -14.87 -14.52
N ILE A 62 6.84 -15.66 -14.42
CA ILE A 62 6.92 -17.13 -14.54
C ILE A 62 7.40 -17.52 -15.95
N GLU A 63 6.83 -16.95 -17.01
CA GLU A 63 7.18 -17.27 -18.41
C GLU A 63 8.60 -16.88 -18.78
N ILE A 64 9.10 -15.75 -18.24
CA ILE A 64 10.47 -15.26 -18.54
C ILE A 64 11.54 -16.04 -17.74
N ASP A 65 11.30 -16.24 -16.44
CA ASP A 65 12.33 -16.75 -15.53
C ASP A 65 12.30 -18.30 -15.42
N LEU A 66 11.15 -18.96 -15.70
CA LEU A 66 11.02 -20.42 -15.70
C LEU A 66 10.87 -20.99 -17.12
N THR A 67 11.88 -20.81 -17.94
CA THR A 67 11.85 -21.18 -19.37
C THR A 67 11.64 -22.68 -19.64
N GLU A 68 11.83 -23.55 -18.64
CA GLU A 68 11.61 -24.98 -18.74
C GLU A 68 10.19 -25.42 -18.34
N GLN A 69 9.36 -24.45 -17.88
CA GLN A 69 7.98 -24.71 -17.49
C GLN A 69 7.02 -23.87 -18.34
N GLU A 70 5.91 -24.45 -18.71
CA GLU A 70 4.86 -23.77 -19.45
C GLU A 70 3.73 -23.36 -18.50
N LEU A 71 3.45 -22.04 -18.43
CA LEU A 71 2.29 -21.54 -17.68
C LEU A 71 1.00 -21.81 -18.48
N LYS A 72 0.03 -22.45 -17.85
CA LYS A 72 -1.30 -22.72 -18.41
C LYS A 72 -2.38 -22.14 -17.52
N GLN A 73 -3.19 -21.25 -18.09
CA GLN A 73 -4.42 -20.81 -17.47
C GLN A 73 -5.49 -21.90 -17.65
N VAL A 74 -6.04 -22.38 -16.53
CA VAL A 74 -7.04 -23.45 -16.52
C VAL A 74 -8.41 -22.83 -16.32
N ASN A 75 -9.22 -22.87 -17.37
CA ASN A 75 -10.62 -22.48 -17.32
C ASN A 75 -11.46 -23.73 -16.97
N TYR A 76 -11.50 -24.06 -15.69
CA TYR A 76 -12.20 -25.22 -15.19
C TYR A 76 -13.69 -24.94 -15.05
N SER A 77 -14.50 -25.67 -15.83
CA SER A 77 -15.97 -25.63 -15.78
C SER A 77 -16.61 -27.01 -15.69
N GLU A 78 -15.78 -28.06 -15.59
CA GLU A 78 -16.25 -29.46 -15.56
C GLU A 78 -16.60 -29.91 -14.16
N ALA A 79 -17.41 -30.98 -14.04
CA ALA A 79 -17.87 -31.49 -12.77
C ALA A 79 -16.84 -32.36 -12.04
N ASP A 80 -15.78 -32.86 -12.73
CA ASP A 80 -14.75 -33.73 -12.18
C ASP A 80 -13.35 -33.27 -12.58
N VAL A 81 -12.51 -32.99 -11.59
CA VAL A 81 -11.12 -32.53 -11.79
C VAL A 81 -10.27 -33.61 -12.43
N GLY A 82 -10.47 -34.88 -12.04
CA GLY A 82 -9.72 -35.99 -12.60
C GLY A 82 -9.97 -36.16 -14.08
N ASP A 83 -11.25 -36.17 -14.49
CA ASP A 83 -11.63 -36.29 -15.90
C ASP A 83 -11.10 -35.09 -16.71
N TYR A 84 -11.20 -33.87 -16.18
CA TYR A 84 -10.62 -32.68 -16.81
C TYR A 84 -9.11 -32.82 -17.03
N MET A 85 -8.36 -33.21 -16.00
CA MET A 85 -6.92 -33.36 -16.07
C MET A 85 -6.50 -34.49 -17.00
N LEU A 86 -7.22 -35.61 -16.98
CA LEU A 86 -6.95 -36.75 -17.86
C LEU A 86 -7.19 -36.40 -19.34
N ASN A 87 -8.22 -35.62 -19.62
CA ASN A 87 -8.57 -35.26 -21.00
C ASN A 87 -7.69 -34.16 -21.58
N ASN A 88 -7.29 -33.17 -20.77
CA ASN A 88 -6.56 -31.99 -21.24
C ASN A 88 -5.04 -32.08 -21.06
N PHE A 89 -4.56 -32.88 -20.10
CA PHE A 89 -3.14 -32.91 -19.72
C PHE A 89 -2.52 -34.33 -19.78
N CYS A 90 -3.26 -35.34 -20.25
CA CYS A 90 -2.69 -36.67 -20.47
C CYS A 90 -2.70 -36.98 -21.97
N ARG A 91 -1.54 -37.42 -22.50
CA ARG A 91 -1.45 -37.83 -23.89
C ARG A 91 -2.37 -39.02 -24.14
N GLU A 92 -3.01 -39.05 -25.32
CA GLU A 92 -3.93 -40.12 -25.68
C GLU A 92 -3.28 -41.54 -25.58
N ALA A 93 -2.04 -41.66 -26.04
CA ALA A 93 -1.27 -42.89 -25.97
C ALA A 93 -1.03 -43.41 -24.52
N VAL A 94 -0.98 -42.49 -23.54
CA VAL A 94 -0.79 -42.82 -22.11
C VAL A 94 -2.15 -43.05 -21.44
N ARG A 95 -3.16 -42.22 -21.80
CA ARG A 95 -4.50 -42.29 -21.25
C ARG A 95 -5.16 -43.67 -21.38
N VAL A 96 -4.85 -44.41 -22.43
CA VAL A 96 -5.37 -45.78 -22.64
C VAL A 96 -4.95 -46.77 -21.54
N TYR A 97 -3.94 -46.47 -20.74
CA TYR A 97 -3.47 -47.29 -19.62
C TYR A 97 -4.18 -46.98 -18.30
N TYR A 98 -4.92 -45.88 -18.22
CA TYR A 98 -5.70 -45.56 -17.03
C TYR A 98 -6.77 -46.60 -16.76
N ARG A 99 -6.88 -47.09 -15.53
CA ARG A 99 -7.85 -48.10 -15.12
C ARG A 99 -8.44 -47.76 -13.75
N PRO A 100 -9.75 -47.48 -13.66
CA PRO A 100 -10.43 -47.46 -12.37
C PRO A 100 -10.26 -48.79 -11.62
N PRO A 101 -10.17 -48.80 -10.26
CA PRO A 101 -10.50 -47.73 -9.34
C PRO A 101 -9.33 -46.84 -8.93
N GLU A 102 -8.20 -46.85 -9.65
CA GLU A 102 -7.10 -45.92 -9.38
C GLU A 102 -7.56 -44.49 -9.65
N SER A 103 -7.26 -43.55 -8.76
CA SER A 103 -7.58 -42.15 -8.97
C SER A 103 -6.69 -41.53 -10.07
N VAL A 104 -7.23 -40.53 -10.79
CA VAL A 104 -6.49 -39.87 -11.87
C VAL A 104 -5.27 -39.13 -11.35
N GLY A 105 -5.36 -38.47 -10.19
CA GLY A 105 -4.21 -37.82 -9.55
C GLY A 105 -3.05 -38.79 -9.31
N LYS A 106 -3.37 -39.97 -8.77
CA LYS A 106 -2.38 -41.03 -8.53
C LYS A 106 -1.82 -41.59 -9.82
N PHE A 107 -2.65 -41.81 -10.83
CA PHE A 107 -2.23 -42.29 -12.15
C PHE A 107 -1.27 -41.30 -12.80
N LEU A 108 -1.65 -40.01 -12.90
CA LEU A 108 -0.80 -38.97 -13.52
C LEU A 108 0.51 -38.73 -12.75
N GLY A 109 0.49 -38.84 -11.40
CA GLY A 109 1.70 -38.75 -10.59
C GLY A 109 2.73 -39.87 -10.80
N LYS A 110 2.29 -41.05 -11.25
CA LYS A 110 3.17 -42.18 -11.58
C LYS A 110 3.64 -42.17 -13.05
N CYS A 111 2.98 -41.39 -13.92
CA CYS A 111 3.34 -41.31 -15.32
C CYS A 111 4.74 -40.73 -15.48
N GLU A 112 5.59 -41.39 -16.23
CA GLU A 112 6.90 -40.89 -16.65
C GLU A 112 6.77 -39.87 -17.80
N ASP A 113 5.54 -39.56 -18.23
CA ASP A 113 5.25 -38.58 -19.28
C ASP A 113 5.45 -37.17 -18.75
N LEU A 114 6.39 -36.47 -19.34
CA LEU A 114 6.75 -35.08 -18.96
C LEU A 114 5.66 -34.04 -19.27
N THR A 115 4.53 -34.42 -19.88
CA THR A 115 3.49 -33.51 -20.35
C THR A 115 2.86 -32.65 -19.24
N LEU A 116 2.78 -33.20 -18.01
CA LEU A 116 2.23 -32.47 -16.86
C LEU A 116 3.35 -31.88 -16.00
N SER A 117 4.50 -32.56 -15.90
CA SER A 117 5.60 -32.17 -15.03
C SER A 117 6.32 -30.89 -15.46
N ASP A 118 6.16 -30.44 -16.70
CA ASP A 118 6.70 -29.18 -17.22
C ASP A 118 5.71 -28.01 -17.14
N LYS A 119 4.64 -28.13 -16.35
CA LYS A 119 3.57 -27.16 -16.32
C LYS A 119 3.45 -26.45 -14.96
N VAL A 120 3.15 -25.15 -15.05
CA VAL A 120 2.55 -24.36 -13.97
C VAL A 120 1.07 -24.15 -14.34
N LEU A 121 0.16 -24.70 -13.54
CA LEU A 121 -1.27 -24.64 -13.80
C LEU A 121 -1.94 -23.60 -12.92
N TRP A 122 -2.41 -22.52 -13.51
CA TRP A 122 -3.14 -21.47 -12.81
C TRP A 122 -4.64 -21.70 -12.94
N VAL A 123 -5.27 -22.04 -11.82
CA VAL A 123 -6.70 -22.41 -11.77
C VAL A 123 -7.47 -21.37 -10.97
N LYS A 124 -8.45 -20.75 -11.60
CA LYS A 124 -9.39 -19.85 -10.90
C LYS A 124 -10.60 -20.64 -10.43
N LEU A 125 -10.80 -20.69 -9.11
CA LEU A 125 -11.89 -21.41 -8.48
C LEU A 125 -13.06 -20.50 -8.16
N GLN A 126 -14.29 -21.04 -8.29
CA GLN A 126 -15.52 -20.28 -8.12
C GLN A 126 -16.26 -20.64 -6.82
N ASP A 127 -16.07 -21.85 -6.30
CA ASP A 127 -16.74 -22.33 -5.11
C ASP A 127 -15.88 -23.28 -4.26
N LYS A 128 -16.33 -23.56 -3.03
CA LYS A 128 -15.63 -24.40 -2.07
C LYS A 128 -15.49 -25.86 -2.50
N ASN A 129 -16.46 -26.41 -3.22
CA ASN A 129 -16.40 -27.80 -3.65
C ASN A 129 -15.27 -27.97 -4.66
N GLN A 130 -15.15 -27.03 -5.61
CA GLN A 130 -14.03 -27.01 -6.55
C GLN A 130 -12.68 -26.99 -5.82
N LEU A 131 -12.54 -26.20 -4.74
CA LEU A 131 -11.31 -26.19 -3.97
C LEU A 131 -11.01 -27.56 -3.35
N GLU A 132 -11.99 -28.21 -2.73
CA GLU A 132 -11.81 -29.53 -2.11
C GLU A 132 -11.42 -30.60 -3.14
N ASP A 133 -12.04 -30.59 -4.30
CA ASP A 133 -11.75 -31.52 -5.41
C ASP A 133 -10.33 -31.31 -5.94
N TRP A 134 -9.91 -30.05 -6.17
CA TRP A 134 -8.54 -29.74 -6.59
C TRP A 134 -7.51 -30.11 -5.52
N LEU A 135 -7.77 -29.82 -4.24
CA LEU A 135 -6.88 -30.19 -3.14
C LEU A 135 -6.70 -31.71 -3.04
N SER A 136 -7.79 -32.47 -3.21
CA SER A 136 -7.76 -33.95 -3.23
C SER A 136 -6.89 -34.45 -4.38
N PHE A 137 -7.17 -33.99 -5.60
CA PHE A 137 -6.40 -34.34 -6.80
C PHE A 137 -4.91 -34.04 -6.63
N ILE A 138 -4.55 -32.82 -6.20
CA ILE A 138 -3.16 -32.38 -6.05
C ILE A 138 -2.44 -33.21 -4.96
N SER A 139 -3.11 -33.49 -3.84
CA SER A 139 -2.55 -34.33 -2.78
C SER A 139 -2.22 -35.75 -3.26
N GLU A 140 -3.09 -36.33 -4.10
CA GLU A 140 -2.86 -37.68 -4.66
C GLU A 140 -1.75 -37.65 -5.71
N TYR A 141 -1.72 -36.64 -6.57
CA TYR A 141 -0.67 -36.43 -7.55
C TYR A 141 0.71 -36.25 -6.88
N ASP A 142 0.83 -35.38 -5.89
CA ASP A 142 2.08 -35.16 -5.17
C ASP A 142 2.61 -36.38 -4.43
N LYS A 143 1.71 -37.17 -3.82
CA LYS A 143 2.09 -38.42 -3.13
C LYS A 143 2.58 -39.49 -4.08
N ALA A 144 2.04 -39.53 -5.29
CA ALA A 144 2.37 -40.54 -6.30
C ALA A 144 3.58 -40.13 -7.16
N SER A 145 3.88 -38.86 -7.28
CA SER A 145 5.00 -38.33 -8.06
C SER A 145 6.34 -38.76 -7.43
N GLY A 146 7.25 -39.26 -8.25
CA GLY A 146 8.60 -39.65 -7.85
C GLY A 146 9.42 -38.46 -7.35
N LYS A 147 10.36 -38.67 -6.43
CA LYS A 147 11.21 -37.61 -5.88
C LYS A 147 12.24 -37.08 -6.88
N GLU A 148 12.53 -37.79 -7.94
CA GLU A 148 13.56 -37.48 -8.92
C GLU A 148 13.01 -36.72 -10.13
N ASN A 149 11.69 -36.69 -10.30
CA ASN A 149 11.04 -36.03 -11.43
C ASN A 149 10.50 -34.65 -11.02
N ARG A 150 10.67 -33.68 -11.89
CA ARG A 150 10.00 -32.37 -11.75
C ARG A 150 8.49 -32.55 -11.71
N LYS A 151 7.82 -31.82 -10.83
CA LYS A 151 6.37 -31.91 -10.62
C LYS A 151 5.66 -30.73 -11.28
N ALA A 152 4.42 -30.94 -11.69
CA ALA A 152 3.53 -29.82 -11.97
C ALA A 152 3.33 -28.97 -10.71
N VAL A 153 3.27 -27.66 -10.90
CA VAL A 153 2.95 -26.70 -9.83
C VAL A 153 1.56 -26.14 -10.06
N PHE A 154 0.75 -26.10 -9.01
CA PHE A 154 -0.61 -25.61 -9.06
C PHE A 154 -0.71 -24.27 -8.32
N LEU A 155 -1.20 -23.25 -9.03
CA LEU A 155 -1.60 -21.95 -8.52
C LEU A 155 -3.12 -21.93 -8.44
N LEU A 156 -3.69 -22.04 -7.24
CA LEU A 156 -5.13 -21.99 -7.02
C LEU A 156 -5.54 -20.58 -6.62
N GLU A 157 -6.31 -19.93 -7.48
CA GLU A 157 -6.84 -18.58 -7.22
C GLU A 157 -8.22 -18.67 -6.59
N ILE A 158 -8.39 -18.01 -5.44
CA ILE A 158 -9.63 -17.94 -4.66
C ILE A 158 -9.90 -16.52 -4.20
N ASP A 159 -11.12 -16.24 -3.83
CA ASP A 159 -11.52 -14.99 -3.20
C ASP A 159 -11.69 -15.11 -1.66
N ASP A 160 -12.12 -14.05 -1.03
CA ASP A 160 -12.30 -13.97 0.42
C ASP A 160 -13.43 -14.84 1.00
N SER A 161 -14.34 -15.32 0.14
CA SER A 161 -15.45 -16.19 0.57
C SER A 161 -14.98 -17.59 1.02
N PHE A 162 -13.74 -17.95 0.67
CA PHE A 162 -13.16 -19.24 1.04
C PHE A 162 -12.60 -19.21 2.46
N GLU A 163 -13.21 -20.00 3.33
CA GLU A 163 -12.76 -20.27 4.70
C GLU A 163 -12.09 -21.65 4.77
N ASN A 164 -11.41 -21.98 5.87
CA ASN A 164 -10.82 -23.30 6.13
C ASN A 164 -9.83 -23.77 5.04
N LEU A 165 -8.83 -22.94 4.77
CA LEU A 165 -7.76 -23.29 3.85
C LEU A 165 -6.91 -24.47 4.40
N PRO A 166 -6.29 -25.28 3.52
CA PRO A 166 -5.47 -26.40 3.93
C PRO A 166 -4.28 -25.97 4.78
N GLU A 167 -3.78 -26.87 5.62
CA GLU A 167 -2.57 -26.63 6.38
C GLU A 167 -1.39 -26.26 5.45
N LYS A 168 -0.57 -25.31 5.86
CA LYS A 168 0.63 -24.81 5.14
C LYS A 168 1.63 -25.89 4.74
N ARG A 169 1.45 -27.13 5.21
CA ARG A 169 2.35 -28.26 4.90
C ARG A 169 2.33 -28.64 3.41
N TYR A 170 1.18 -28.48 2.74
CA TYR A 170 0.98 -28.91 1.36
C TYR A 170 0.91 -27.74 0.37
N PHE A 171 0.55 -26.57 0.85
CA PHE A 171 0.39 -25.36 0.04
C PHE A 171 1.00 -24.18 0.77
N GLU A 172 1.59 -23.25 0.01
CA GLU A 172 1.89 -21.93 0.49
C GLU A 172 0.70 -21.01 0.19
N VAL A 173 0.15 -20.36 1.23
CA VAL A 173 -1.02 -19.50 1.12
C VAL A 173 -0.57 -18.05 1.18
N TYR A 174 -0.92 -17.28 0.16
CA TYR A 174 -0.67 -15.86 0.07
C TYR A 174 -1.99 -15.09 0.07
N ASN A 175 -2.20 -14.27 1.09
CA ASN A 175 -3.30 -13.32 1.13
C ASN A 175 -2.87 -12.06 0.37
N ILE A 176 -3.54 -11.77 -0.74
CA ILE A 176 -3.21 -10.65 -1.62
C ILE A 176 -4.16 -9.49 -1.32
N GLY A 177 -3.60 -8.34 -0.95
CA GLY A 177 -4.37 -7.14 -0.65
C GLY A 177 -4.85 -7.00 0.79
N ASP A 178 -4.59 -8.00 1.67
CA ASP A 178 -4.80 -7.83 3.10
C ASP A 178 -3.78 -6.85 3.67
N GLU A 179 -4.24 -5.95 4.55
CA GLU A 179 -3.42 -5.02 5.34
C GLU A 179 -2.15 -4.50 4.64
N ILE A 180 -2.34 -3.66 3.62
CA ILE A 180 -1.21 -2.95 2.99
C ILE A 180 -0.66 -1.93 4.00
N PRO A 181 0.59 -2.08 4.48
CA PRO A 181 1.14 -1.20 5.50
C PRO A 181 1.19 0.27 5.06
N GLU A 182 1.00 1.19 6.01
CA GLU A 182 1.00 2.64 5.73
C GLU A 182 2.28 3.07 4.98
N TYR A 183 3.45 2.54 5.35
CA TYR A 183 4.71 2.91 4.71
C TYR A 183 4.77 2.50 3.22
N VAL A 184 4.10 1.42 2.82
CA VAL A 184 4.03 0.99 1.41
C VAL A 184 3.14 1.95 0.62
N ARG A 185 1.98 2.31 1.18
CA ARG A 185 1.08 3.32 0.60
C ARG A 185 1.78 4.68 0.48
N TYR A 186 2.50 5.10 1.52
CA TYR A 186 3.28 6.33 1.51
C TYR A 186 4.37 6.32 0.43
N THR A 187 5.09 5.21 0.28
CA THR A 187 6.10 5.08 -0.77
C THR A 187 5.47 5.25 -2.15
N TYR A 188 4.34 4.59 -2.39
CA TYR A 188 3.62 4.71 -3.65
C TYR A 188 3.14 6.14 -3.91
N ALA A 189 2.48 6.76 -2.93
CA ALA A 189 2.04 8.14 -3.02
C ALA A 189 3.22 9.11 -3.27
N SER A 190 4.38 8.87 -2.66
CA SER A 190 5.58 9.71 -2.83
C SER A 190 6.17 9.59 -4.23
N VAL A 191 6.21 8.38 -4.80
CA VAL A 191 6.66 8.18 -6.18
C VAL A 191 5.72 8.92 -7.14
N LEU A 192 4.40 8.74 -7.01
CA LEU A 192 3.43 9.43 -7.84
C LEU A 192 3.51 10.96 -7.71
N ALA A 193 3.65 11.48 -6.48
CA ALA A 193 3.75 12.91 -6.25
C ALA A 193 5.04 13.50 -6.81
N SER A 194 6.15 12.73 -6.85
CA SER A 194 7.41 13.17 -7.45
C SER A 194 7.37 13.19 -8.98
N GLU A 195 6.57 12.34 -9.60
CA GLU A 195 6.35 12.31 -11.05
C GLU A 195 5.30 13.34 -11.50
N ALA A 196 4.43 13.77 -10.58
CA ALA A 196 3.47 14.82 -10.81
C ALA A 196 4.14 16.20 -10.73
N ASP A 197 3.58 17.21 -11.41
CA ASP A 197 4.05 18.60 -11.33
C ASP A 197 3.69 19.23 -9.97
N VAL A 198 4.17 18.60 -8.89
CA VAL A 198 4.03 19.05 -7.51
C VAL A 198 5.29 19.77 -7.10
N LYS A 199 5.16 20.94 -6.48
CA LYS A 199 6.30 21.66 -5.92
C LYS A 199 7.02 20.78 -4.87
N ASP A 200 8.35 20.64 -4.97
CA ASP A 200 9.17 19.79 -4.09
C ASP A 200 8.83 19.93 -2.60
N SER A 201 8.63 21.15 -2.13
CA SER A 201 8.28 21.44 -0.73
C SER A 201 6.92 20.84 -0.29
N LEU A 202 6.05 20.47 -1.22
CA LEU A 202 4.72 19.92 -0.98
C LEU A 202 4.63 18.40 -1.18
N ILE A 203 5.62 17.77 -1.82
CA ILE A 203 5.59 16.33 -2.12
C ILE A 203 5.37 15.51 -0.83
N THR A 204 6.19 15.73 0.19
CA THR A 204 6.07 15.01 1.47
C THR A 204 4.70 15.23 2.14
N TYR A 205 4.20 16.46 2.10
CA TYR A 205 2.89 16.80 2.68
C TYR A 205 1.74 16.10 1.93
N LEU A 206 1.71 16.23 0.59
CA LEU A 206 0.69 15.59 -0.24
C LEU A 206 0.72 14.07 -0.08
N SER A 207 1.91 13.45 -0.10
CA SER A 207 2.08 12.01 0.07
C SER A 207 1.53 11.53 1.42
N GLN A 208 1.83 12.23 2.51
CA GLN A 208 1.30 11.88 3.84
C GLN A 208 -0.20 12.10 3.92
N LEU A 209 -0.70 13.20 3.35
CA LEU A 209 -2.12 13.53 3.36
C LEU A 209 -2.94 12.46 2.63
N VAL A 210 -2.54 12.10 1.40
CA VAL A 210 -3.18 11.06 0.61
C VAL A 210 -3.10 9.71 1.33
N THR A 211 -1.93 9.33 1.85
CA THR A 211 -1.75 8.08 2.59
C THR A 211 -2.66 7.96 3.81
N SER A 212 -2.87 9.08 4.52
CA SER A 212 -3.72 9.11 5.71
C SER A 212 -5.21 9.05 5.37
N CYS A 213 -5.63 9.72 4.29
CA CYS A 213 -7.04 9.84 3.92
C CYS A 213 -7.55 8.71 3.02
N CYS A 214 -6.66 8.06 2.23
CA CYS A 214 -7.03 7.03 1.28
C CYS A 214 -6.62 5.64 1.79
N ASN A 215 -7.59 4.78 2.10
CA ASN A 215 -7.31 3.38 2.42
C ASN A 215 -7.18 2.53 1.15
N ASP A 216 -7.84 2.94 0.08
CA ASP A 216 -7.81 2.26 -1.21
C ASP A 216 -6.62 2.73 -2.05
N ILE A 217 -5.79 1.78 -2.47
CA ILE A 217 -4.59 2.06 -3.27
C ILE A 217 -4.94 2.66 -4.62
N GLU A 218 -6.01 2.19 -5.26
CA GLU A 218 -6.44 2.67 -6.57
C GLU A 218 -6.99 4.11 -6.54
N LEU A 219 -7.38 4.60 -5.37
CA LEU A 219 -7.83 5.99 -5.19
C LEU A 219 -6.64 6.97 -5.08
N ILE A 220 -5.46 6.50 -4.64
CA ILE A 220 -4.26 7.34 -4.44
C ILE A 220 -3.88 8.13 -5.70
N PRO A 221 -3.75 7.51 -6.90
CA PRO A 221 -3.41 8.24 -8.11
C PRO A 221 -4.42 9.34 -8.47
N LEU A 222 -5.70 9.11 -8.24
CA LEU A 222 -6.75 10.09 -8.50
C LEU A 222 -6.60 11.32 -7.60
N CYS A 223 -6.33 11.09 -6.31
CA CYS A 223 -6.08 12.18 -5.36
C CYS A 223 -4.79 12.97 -5.70
N ILE A 224 -3.74 12.29 -6.15
CA ILE A 224 -2.49 12.95 -6.59
C ILE A 224 -2.74 13.79 -7.85
N ASN A 225 -3.56 13.33 -8.80
CA ASN A 225 -3.91 14.11 -9.99
C ASN A 225 -4.67 15.40 -9.65
N GLU A 226 -5.53 15.34 -8.65
CA GLU A 226 -6.28 16.49 -8.13
C GLU A 226 -5.53 17.18 -6.99
N GLN A 227 -4.19 17.17 -7.03
CA GLN A 227 -3.28 17.59 -5.96
C GLN A 227 -3.70 18.88 -5.26
N ARG A 228 -4.05 19.92 -6.02
CA ARG A 228 -4.41 21.23 -5.46
C ARG A 228 -5.76 21.17 -4.76
N SER A 229 -6.78 20.69 -5.44
CA SER A 229 -8.13 20.55 -4.88
C SER A 229 -8.12 19.63 -3.66
N PHE A 230 -7.32 18.55 -3.73
CA PHE A 230 -7.16 17.60 -2.64
C PHE A 230 -6.46 18.22 -1.42
N MET A 231 -5.40 19.03 -1.59
CA MET A 231 -4.74 19.70 -0.47
C MET A 231 -5.59 20.82 0.13
N GLU A 232 -6.46 21.47 -0.67
CA GLU A 232 -7.37 22.53 -0.20
C GLU A 232 -8.58 21.94 0.54
N ASN A 233 -9.22 20.91 -0.02
CA ASN A 233 -10.45 20.28 0.50
C ASN A 233 -10.46 18.76 0.30
N PRO A 234 -9.73 17.99 1.12
CA PRO A 234 -9.58 16.54 0.93
C PRO A 234 -10.90 15.78 0.84
N TYR A 235 -11.83 16.07 1.78
CA TYR A 235 -13.11 15.36 1.82
C TYR A 235 -13.96 15.59 0.57
N ASP A 236 -14.17 16.86 0.17
CA ASP A 236 -15.02 17.18 -0.97
C ASP A 236 -14.43 16.66 -2.29
N THR A 237 -13.10 16.72 -2.42
CA THR A 237 -12.40 16.14 -3.57
C THR A 237 -12.58 14.64 -3.62
N MET A 238 -12.43 13.93 -2.50
CA MET A 238 -12.63 12.47 -2.45
C MET A 238 -14.08 12.07 -2.77
N VAL A 239 -15.06 12.80 -2.25
CA VAL A 239 -16.49 12.56 -2.56
C VAL A 239 -16.73 12.65 -4.07
N GLN A 240 -16.19 13.67 -4.72
CA GLN A 240 -16.32 13.82 -6.16
C GLN A 240 -15.60 12.71 -6.92
N LEU A 241 -14.37 12.38 -6.54
CA LEU A 241 -13.59 11.33 -7.19
C LEU A 241 -14.27 9.97 -7.11
N VAL A 242 -14.84 9.63 -5.96
CA VAL A 242 -15.58 8.38 -5.73
C VAL A 242 -16.88 8.35 -6.55
N ALA A 243 -17.57 9.49 -6.69
CA ALA A 243 -18.78 9.56 -7.49
C ALA A 243 -18.53 9.43 -9.01
N ASP A 244 -17.37 9.91 -9.47
CA ASP A 244 -17.04 9.98 -10.90
C ASP A 244 -16.23 8.77 -11.40
N ASN A 245 -15.73 7.92 -10.51
CA ASN A 245 -14.84 6.82 -10.84
C ASN A 245 -15.21 5.54 -10.08
N CYS A 246 -14.75 4.40 -10.60
CA CYS A 246 -14.81 3.11 -9.95
C CYS A 246 -13.42 2.44 -9.94
N ARG A 247 -13.26 1.38 -9.17
CA ARG A 247 -12.07 0.55 -9.14
C ARG A 247 -11.86 -0.17 -10.47
N SER A 248 -10.67 -0.72 -10.65
CA SER A 248 -10.30 -1.48 -11.86
C SER A 248 -11.19 -2.70 -12.12
N ASP A 249 -11.73 -3.31 -11.07
CA ASP A 249 -12.66 -4.44 -11.13
C ASP A 249 -14.14 -4.02 -11.35
N GLY A 250 -14.41 -2.72 -11.44
CA GLY A 250 -15.75 -2.16 -11.63
C GLY A 250 -16.53 -1.94 -10.34
N SER A 251 -15.99 -2.28 -9.18
CA SER A 251 -16.60 -1.98 -7.87
C SER A 251 -16.45 -0.51 -7.51
N ASP A 252 -17.30 -0.03 -6.60
CA ASP A 252 -17.25 1.35 -6.11
C ASP A 252 -16.13 1.54 -5.11
N PHE A 253 -15.51 2.73 -5.13
CA PHE A 253 -14.62 3.16 -4.08
C PHE A 253 -15.37 3.41 -2.78
N VAL A 254 -14.74 3.09 -1.64
CA VAL A 254 -15.27 3.36 -0.32
C VAL A 254 -14.40 4.40 0.39
N LEU A 255 -15.02 5.48 0.86
CA LEU A 255 -14.33 6.50 1.65
C LEU A 255 -13.88 5.95 3.00
N ALA A 256 -12.76 6.44 3.52
CA ALA A 256 -12.24 6.08 4.85
C ALA A 256 -13.13 6.54 6.02
N GLY A 257 -14.18 7.28 5.74
CA GLY A 257 -15.17 7.76 6.70
C GLY A 257 -15.92 9.00 6.22
N ASP A 258 -16.71 9.55 7.12
CA ASP A 258 -17.40 10.83 6.93
C ASP A 258 -16.43 12.04 7.00
N ARG A 259 -16.97 13.24 6.80
CA ARG A 259 -16.19 14.48 6.87
C ARG A 259 -15.39 14.60 8.17
N SER A 260 -16.02 14.31 9.31
CA SER A 260 -15.37 14.44 10.62
C SER A 260 -14.17 13.52 10.73
N ARG A 261 -14.30 12.29 10.22
CA ARG A 261 -13.21 11.32 10.19
C ARG A 261 -12.09 11.77 9.27
N ILE A 262 -12.40 12.27 8.08
CA ILE A 262 -11.39 12.76 7.14
C ILE A 262 -10.67 13.99 7.70
N ASP A 263 -11.39 14.96 8.28
CA ASP A 263 -10.77 16.12 8.91
C ASP A 263 -9.82 15.73 10.05
N TYR A 264 -10.16 14.69 10.82
CA TYR A 264 -9.27 14.12 11.82
C TYR A 264 -8.01 13.50 11.21
N LEU A 265 -8.14 12.78 10.08
CA LEU A 265 -6.99 12.20 9.37
C LEU A 265 -6.10 13.29 8.75
N VAL A 266 -6.70 14.37 8.24
CA VAL A 266 -5.98 15.56 7.77
C VAL A 266 -5.16 16.17 8.90
N TRP A 267 -5.78 16.39 10.06
CA TRP A 267 -5.08 16.88 11.24
C TRP A 267 -3.92 15.96 11.65
N GLN A 268 -4.11 14.66 11.68
CA GLN A 268 -3.04 13.69 12.00
C GLN A 268 -1.88 13.78 11.00
N ALA A 269 -2.17 13.88 9.69
CA ALA A 269 -1.17 14.04 8.66
C ALA A 269 -0.36 15.34 8.86
N GLN A 270 -1.05 16.46 9.13
CA GLN A 270 -0.43 17.74 9.41
C GLN A 270 0.43 17.68 10.68
N LEU A 271 -0.06 17.04 11.74
CA LEU A 271 0.70 16.88 12.97
C LEU A 271 2.02 16.14 12.72
N LYS A 272 2.00 15.05 11.95
CA LYS A 272 3.21 14.28 11.59
C LYS A 272 4.22 15.12 10.80
N ILE A 273 3.79 15.90 9.84
CA ILE A 273 4.68 16.60 8.89
C ILE A 273 5.08 18.00 9.36
N LEU A 274 4.14 18.75 9.94
CA LEU A 274 4.36 20.17 10.21
C LEU A 274 4.89 20.44 11.62
N PHE A 275 4.45 19.67 12.61
CA PHE A 275 4.82 19.91 14.02
C PHE A 275 6.33 19.83 14.27
N PRO A 276 7.08 18.86 13.71
CA PRO A 276 8.55 18.85 13.85
C PRO A 276 9.24 20.09 13.28
N GLY A 277 8.65 20.70 12.23
CA GLY A 277 9.14 21.95 11.66
C GLY A 277 8.95 23.13 12.62
N ILE A 278 7.77 23.22 13.23
CA ILE A 278 7.46 24.25 14.22
C ILE A 278 8.42 24.15 15.43
N GLU A 279 8.68 22.93 15.90
CA GLU A 279 9.61 22.69 17.01
C GLU A 279 11.06 23.04 16.65
N ARG A 280 11.52 22.72 15.44
CA ARG A 280 12.85 23.17 14.97
C ARG A 280 12.97 24.69 14.95
N TYR A 281 11.91 25.38 14.50
CA TYR A 281 11.89 26.83 14.52
C TYR A 281 11.93 27.40 15.95
N ARG A 282 11.22 26.78 16.91
CA ARG A 282 11.29 27.15 18.34
C ARG A 282 12.73 27.04 18.86
N VAL A 283 13.37 25.92 18.62
CA VAL A 283 14.76 25.68 19.05
C VAL A 283 15.70 26.70 18.40
N TYR A 284 15.55 26.97 17.09
CA TYR A 284 16.32 27.99 16.40
C TYR A 284 16.20 29.36 17.06
N LEU A 285 14.98 29.81 17.40
CA LEU A 285 14.75 31.09 18.05
C LEU A 285 15.42 31.17 19.44
N ILE A 286 15.31 30.12 20.25
CA ILE A 286 15.97 30.05 21.56
C ILE A 286 17.48 30.18 21.40
N GLN A 287 18.08 29.50 20.45
CA GLN A 287 19.51 29.60 20.17
C GLN A 287 19.91 30.98 19.68
N LYS A 288 19.17 31.55 18.72
CA LYS A 288 19.40 32.89 18.17
C LYS A 288 19.33 33.98 19.24
N MET A 289 18.38 33.84 20.16
CA MET A 289 18.14 34.81 21.24
C MET A 289 18.84 34.44 22.52
N SER A 290 19.69 33.42 22.55
CA SER A 290 20.29 32.82 23.77
C SER A 290 20.98 33.85 24.66
N LYS A 291 21.70 34.84 24.09
CA LYS A 291 22.33 35.91 24.87
C LYS A 291 21.27 36.79 25.52
N GLN A 292 20.27 37.25 24.79
CA GLN A 292 19.19 38.08 25.39
C GLN A 292 18.41 37.32 26.47
N ILE A 293 18.14 36.04 26.24
CA ILE A 293 17.43 35.18 27.19
C ILE A 293 18.21 35.07 28.48
N LYS A 294 19.53 34.77 28.43
CA LYS A 294 20.39 34.67 29.60
C LYS A 294 20.55 35.99 30.34
N ASP A 295 20.65 37.11 29.62
CA ASP A 295 20.87 38.43 30.19
C ASP A 295 19.60 39.07 30.79
N LYS A 296 18.43 38.75 30.26
CA LYS A 296 17.16 39.46 30.55
C LYS A 296 16.06 38.60 31.17
N LEU A 297 16.13 37.27 31.10
CA LEU A 297 15.19 36.37 31.77
C LEU A 297 15.87 35.67 32.93
N GLN A 298 15.24 35.72 34.13
CA GLN A 298 15.70 34.96 35.29
C GLN A 298 15.05 33.59 35.33
N PHE A 299 15.82 32.56 35.55
CA PHE A 299 15.33 31.20 35.73
C PHE A 299 15.42 30.81 37.22
N PRO A 300 14.44 30.10 37.79
CA PRO A 300 13.24 29.63 37.11
C PRO A 300 12.33 30.77 36.59
N TYR A 301 11.93 30.69 35.33
CA TYR A 301 11.08 31.67 34.67
C TYR A 301 9.60 31.36 34.95
N ARG A 302 8.94 32.28 35.64
CA ARG A 302 7.56 32.12 36.10
C ARG A 302 6.58 32.35 34.97
N THR A 303 5.77 31.33 34.65
CA THR A 303 4.65 31.41 33.72
C THR A 303 3.31 31.17 34.41
N ASN A 304 2.20 31.38 33.70
CA ASN A 304 0.86 31.07 34.23
C ASN A 304 0.60 29.55 34.39
N PHE A 305 1.49 28.71 33.86
CA PHE A 305 1.37 27.26 33.82
C PHE A 305 2.41 26.53 34.66
N GLY A 306 3.27 27.26 35.37
CA GLY A 306 4.36 26.74 36.18
C GLY A 306 5.66 27.48 35.91
N ASP A 307 6.67 27.14 36.69
CA ASP A 307 8.01 27.71 36.56
C ASP A 307 8.80 26.85 35.53
N LEU A 308 9.54 27.52 34.64
CA LEU A 308 10.45 26.90 33.67
C LEU A 308 11.89 27.01 34.23
N ASP A 309 12.57 25.89 34.33
CA ASP A 309 13.88 25.84 34.96
C ASP A 309 15.02 26.21 33.99
N SER A 310 14.77 26.13 32.70
CA SER A 310 15.80 26.37 31.68
C SER A 310 15.26 27.09 30.44
N PRO A 311 16.13 27.78 29.67
CA PRO A 311 15.78 28.39 28.41
C PRO A 311 15.13 27.43 27.37
N GLU A 312 15.54 26.16 27.39
CA GLU A 312 15.08 25.12 26.45
C GLU A 312 13.60 24.77 26.61
N GLU A 313 13.04 25.05 27.77
CA GLU A 313 11.63 24.85 28.11
C GLU A 313 10.72 25.97 27.60
N LEU A 314 11.28 27.10 27.17
CA LEU A 314 10.49 28.19 26.61
C LEU A 314 9.72 27.75 25.35
N GLU A 315 8.42 27.94 25.39
CA GLU A 315 7.54 27.75 24.28
C GLU A 315 7.45 28.99 23.37
N LEU A 316 6.94 28.86 22.13
CA LEU A 316 6.72 30.00 21.24
C LEU A 316 5.86 31.09 21.90
N LYS A 317 4.85 30.69 22.71
CA LYS A 317 4.02 31.62 23.47
C LYS A 317 4.81 32.47 24.48
N ASP A 318 5.79 31.86 25.15
CA ASP A 318 6.59 32.53 26.17
C ASP A 318 7.57 33.51 25.53
N LEU A 319 8.15 33.14 24.36
CA LEU A 319 8.97 34.05 23.56
C LEU A 319 8.13 35.25 23.05
N THR A 320 6.94 35.01 22.51
CA THR A 320 6.04 36.06 22.06
C THR A 320 5.68 37.02 23.21
N TYR A 321 5.36 36.47 24.39
CA TYR A 321 5.03 37.25 25.57
C TYR A 321 6.22 38.08 26.06
N ALA A 322 7.42 37.48 26.10
CA ALA A 322 8.63 38.21 26.53
C ALA A 322 9.02 39.33 25.57
N ILE A 323 8.79 39.16 24.27
CA ILE A 323 8.99 40.23 23.25
C ILE A 323 7.93 41.31 23.40
N GLY A 324 6.66 40.92 23.52
CA GLY A 324 5.54 41.90 23.69
C GLY A 324 5.67 42.75 24.92
N ASN A 325 6.29 42.28 26.00
CA ASN A 325 6.56 43.02 27.24
C ASN A 325 7.92 43.75 27.23
N GLY A 326 8.63 43.77 26.11
CA GLY A 326 9.93 44.47 25.99
C GLY A 326 11.07 43.79 26.73
N ARG A 327 10.90 42.57 27.29
CA ARG A 327 11.97 41.85 27.93
C ARG A 327 12.97 41.28 26.91
N LEU A 328 12.48 40.80 25.81
CA LEU A 328 13.29 40.42 24.65
C LEU A 328 13.01 41.39 23.51
N SER A 329 13.93 41.52 22.56
CA SER A 329 13.74 42.35 21.36
C SER A 329 13.93 41.51 20.10
N MET A 330 13.08 41.73 19.11
CA MET A 330 13.19 41.17 17.78
C MET A 330 13.07 42.33 16.79
N ASP A 331 14.20 42.68 16.16
CA ASP A 331 14.28 43.87 15.32
C ASP A 331 13.68 43.66 13.92
N ASP A 332 13.58 42.41 13.48
CA ASP A 332 12.99 42.01 12.21
C ASP A 332 11.48 41.76 12.36
N SER A 333 10.67 42.69 11.83
CA SER A 333 9.22 42.59 11.83
C SER A 333 8.69 41.36 11.06
N LYS A 334 9.41 40.88 10.03
CA LYS A 334 9.03 39.68 9.29
C LYS A 334 9.24 38.43 10.16
N GLU A 335 10.31 38.40 10.93
CA GLU A 335 10.57 37.28 11.86
C GLU A 335 9.58 37.28 13.04
N TYR A 336 9.19 38.47 13.54
CA TYR A 336 8.15 38.54 14.55
C TYR A 336 6.79 38.03 14.03
N ASN A 337 6.39 38.45 12.83
CA ASN A 337 5.17 37.91 12.18
C ASN A 337 5.26 36.39 11.99
N ARG A 338 6.43 35.84 11.63
CA ARG A 338 6.66 34.41 11.52
C ARG A 338 6.45 33.73 12.88
N LEU A 339 7.04 34.25 13.94
CA LEU A 339 6.89 33.72 15.29
C LEU A 339 5.41 33.68 15.72
N GLU A 340 4.65 34.76 15.51
CA GLU A 340 3.23 34.79 15.86
C GLU A 340 2.43 33.74 15.08
N ARG A 341 2.63 33.64 13.76
CA ARG A 341 1.95 32.62 12.93
C ARG A 341 2.32 31.20 13.36
N PHE A 342 3.59 30.91 13.61
CA PHE A 342 4.03 29.58 14.08
C PHE A 342 3.46 29.22 15.45
N ARG A 343 3.34 30.19 16.34
CA ARG A 343 2.65 30.02 17.64
C ARG A 343 1.16 29.64 17.43
N GLU A 344 0.47 30.33 16.53
CA GLU A 344 -0.94 30.03 16.20
C GLU A 344 -1.09 28.63 15.57
N TYR A 345 -0.21 28.27 14.64
CA TYR A 345 -0.20 26.97 13.99
C TYR A 345 0.04 25.83 15.02
N ARG A 346 1.03 26.02 15.90
CA ARG A 346 1.29 25.09 16.98
C ARG A 346 0.07 24.88 17.86
N ASN A 347 -0.59 25.97 18.23
CA ASN A 347 -1.79 25.91 19.07
C ASN A 347 -2.95 25.20 18.35
N SER A 348 -3.22 25.53 17.09
CA SER A 348 -4.25 24.88 16.29
C SER A 348 -4.03 23.36 16.22
N LEU A 349 -2.82 22.94 15.86
CA LEU A 349 -2.47 21.53 15.77
C LEU A 349 -2.54 20.82 17.13
N ALA A 350 -2.09 21.46 18.20
CA ALA A 350 -2.16 20.89 19.56
C ALA A 350 -3.60 20.73 20.07
N HIS A 351 -4.55 21.49 19.52
CA HIS A 351 -5.98 21.42 19.86
C HIS A 351 -6.83 20.65 18.85
N GLY A 352 -6.20 19.82 18.00
CA GLY A 352 -6.92 18.97 17.06
C GLY A 352 -7.53 19.72 15.85
N LYS A 353 -7.07 20.94 15.58
CA LYS A 353 -7.58 21.75 14.46
C LYS A 353 -6.60 21.75 13.31
N PRO A 354 -7.00 21.27 12.12
CA PRO A 354 -6.15 21.32 10.94
C PRO A 354 -5.93 22.76 10.48
N LEU A 355 -4.77 23.01 9.89
CA LEU A 355 -4.41 24.27 9.25
C LEU A 355 -5.02 24.34 7.84
N SER A 356 -5.30 25.58 7.38
CA SER A 356 -5.65 25.81 5.98
C SER A 356 -4.47 25.47 5.06
N PHE A 357 -4.74 25.18 3.78
CA PHE A 357 -3.67 24.91 2.82
C PHE A 357 -2.71 26.09 2.64
N GLU A 358 -3.21 27.34 2.71
CA GLU A 358 -2.36 28.53 2.65
C GLU A 358 -1.41 28.62 3.85
N ASP A 359 -1.86 28.23 5.05
CA ASP A 359 -1.02 28.20 6.24
C ASP A 359 0.03 27.07 6.16
N VAL A 360 -0.35 25.90 5.62
CA VAL A 360 0.59 24.83 5.32
C VAL A 360 1.68 25.26 4.36
N LYS A 361 1.31 25.93 3.25
CA LYS A 361 2.29 26.46 2.28
C LYS A 361 3.23 27.48 2.93
N PHE A 362 2.66 28.39 3.72
CA PHE A 362 3.47 29.37 4.43
C PHE A 362 4.48 28.68 5.37
N LEU A 363 4.02 27.71 6.18
CA LEU A 363 4.86 26.99 7.12
C LEU A 363 5.99 26.26 6.39
N LEU A 364 5.67 25.43 5.39
CA LEU A 364 6.66 24.65 4.63
C LEU A 364 7.67 25.53 3.91
N SER A 365 7.25 26.69 3.41
CA SER A 365 8.17 27.66 2.76
C SER A 365 9.09 28.37 3.74
N ASN A 366 8.79 28.39 5.04
CA ASN A 366 9.53 29.11 6.07
C ASN A 366 10.28 28.24 7.08
N VAL A 367 10.07 26.90 7.04
CA VAL A 367 10.80 25.93 7.89
C VAL A 367 12.07 25.43 7.21
N MET A 368 12.10 25.43 5.87
CA MET A 368 13.21 24.90 5.08
C MET A 368 14.29 25.95 4.75
N GLY A 369 14.26 27.12 5.43
CA GLY A 369 15.24 28.20 5.29
C GLY A 369 16.33 28.13 6.34
#